data_569d1f7b9a6e6763513a5f7e66316d53
#
_entry.id   569d1f7b9a6e6763513a5f7e66316d53
#
_cell.length_a   1.000
_cell.length_b   1.000
_cell.length_c   1.000
_cell.angle_alpha   90.00
_cell.angle_beta   90.00
_cell.angle_gamma   90.00
#
_symmetry.space_group_name_H-M   'P 1'
#
loop_
_entity.id
_entity.type
_entity.pdbx_description
1 polymer ?
#
loop_
_entity_poly.entity_id
_entity_poly.type
_entity_poly.pdbx_seq_one_letter_code
_entity_poly.pdbx_strand_id
1 'polypeptide(L)'
;MKHTIDVITMGCSKNLVDSENLLRQFSAIGCNFHHNPEELHGDIAVINTCGFIGDAKEESVNQILNLVEHKTAGQLKEIYVMGCLSERYREELKAEIPEVDRFYGKFDWKDIIKDLTSTDSLAAVACNALNARVLTTPKHYAYLKISEGCNRTCAYCAIPLITGHHQSRTIEDIVNEVEELVKIGVHEFQIIAQELTFYGLDLYGRQCLPELIERIAQTPGVEWIRLHYAYPTKFPMELLRVIRENKNVCSYLDIALQHISDHMLTRMRRHISKQETLELLAAFRKEVPGITIRTTLMVGFPGETEEDFEELMEFVRIARFDRMGAFAYSEEEGTFAGDNYEDDVPAEVKQERLDRLMQLQEQISAELSAEKVGKTFRIIIDREEEGYYIGRTEFDSPEVDCEVLVSNSDYQLEIGQFYEARITAAEEFDLYADIV
;
A
#
# COMPACT_ATOMS: atom_id res chain seq x y z
N MET A 1 -34.91 -9.63 4.55
CA MET A 1 -34.67 -8.40 5.37
C MET A 1 -33.42 -7.74 4.82
N LYS A 2 -33.36 -6.41 4.77
CA LYS A 2 -32.11 -5.74 4.41
C LYS A 2 -31.16 -5.85 5.61
N HIS A 3 -29.99 -6.44 5.40
CA HIS A 3 -28.93 -6.48 6.42
C HIS A 3 -28.24 -5.12 6.52
N THR A 4 -27.80 -4.78 7.70
CA THR A 4 -26.81 -3.72 7.94
C THR A 4 -25.49 -4.40 8.27
N ILE A 5 -24.42 -4.05 7.57
CA ILE A 5 -23.15 -4.75 7.60
C ILE A 5 -22.06 -3.76 7.99
N ASP A 6 -21.30 -4.08 9.01
CA ASP A 6 -20.08 -3.36 9.35
C ASP A 6 -18.87 -4.05 8.68
N VAL A 7 -18.14 -3.32 7.86
CA VAL A 7 -16.93 -3.83 7.19
C VAL A 7 -15.72 -3.24 7.86
N ILE A 8 -14.87 -4.09 8.39
CA ILE A 8 -13.62 -3.72 9.06
C ILE A 8 -12.47 -4.14 8.16
N THR A 9 -11.64 -3.18 7.79
CA THR A 9 -10.50 -3.44 6.89
C THR A 9 -9.19 -3.30 7.64
N MET A 10 -8.43 -4.37 7.66
CA MET A 10 -7.10 -4.45 8.27
C MET A 10 -6.00 -4.42 7.20
N GLY A 11 -4.84 -3.91 7.56
CA GLY A 11 -3.61 -4.02 6.78
C GLY A 11 -3.47 -2.95 5.70
N CYS A 12 -3.25 -3.33 4.45
CA CYS A 12 -2.70 -2.46 3.41
C CYS A 12 -3.75 -1.92 2.42
N SER A 13 -3.33 -0.97 1.57
CA SER A 13 -4.13 -0.37 0.49
C SER A 13 -4.73 -1.40 -0.49
N LYS A 14 -4.11 -2.59 -0.66
CA LYS A 14 -4.69 -3.65 -1.51
C LYS A 14 -5.93 -4.26 -0.86
N ASN A 15 -5.89 -4.49 0.46
CA ASN A 15 -7.08 -4.94 1.22
C ASN A 15 -8.16 -3.86 1.22
N LEU A 16 -7.78 -2.58 1.29
CA LEU A 16 -8.75 -1.47 1.19
C LEU A 16 -9.51 -1.52 -0.14
N VAL A 17 -8.80 -1.67 -1.26
CA VAL A 17 -9.44 -1.82 -2.59
C VAL A 17 -10.36 -3.04 -2.65
N ASP A 18 -9.98 -4.16 -2.01
CA ASP A 18 -10.81 -5.35 -1.95
C ASP A 18 -12.10 -5.09 -1.15
N SER A 19 -12.00 -4.39 -0.01
CA SER A 19 -13.15 -3.97 0.78
C SER A 19 -14.06 -2.99 0.02
N GLU A 20 -13.51 -1.98 -0.66
CA GLU A 20 -14.28 -1.03 -1.47
C GLU A 20 -15.06 -1.72 -2.60
N ASN A 21 -14.46 -2.74 -3.22
CA ASN A 21 -15.16 -3.57 -4.19
C ASN A 21 -16.29 -4.40 -3.54
N LEU A 22 -16.09 -4.91 -2.33
CA LEU A 22 -17.12 -5.63 -1.58
C LEU A 22 -18.27 -4.71 -1.17
N LEU A 23 -17.97 -3.50 -0.67
CA LEU A 23 -18.97 -2.47 -0.34
C LEU A 23 -19.86 -2.13 -1.54
N ARG A 24 -19.27 -2.03 -2.74
CA ARG A 24 -20.04 -1.86 -3.97
C ARG A 24 -21.01 -3.00 -4.21
N GLN A 25 -20.60 -4.26 -3.95
CA GLN A 25 -21.49 -5.42 -4.09
C GLN A 25 -22.63 -5.37 -3.06
N PHE A 26 -22.35 -4.98 -1.80
CA PHE A 26 -23.38 -4.79 -0.78
C PHE A 26 -24.39 -3.72 -1.18
N SER A 27 -23.91 -2.60 -1.74
CA SER A 27 -24.77 -1.56 -2.30
C SER A 27 -25.68 -2.13 -3.41
N ALA A 28 -25.12 -2.91 -4.34
CA ALA A 28 -25.84 -3.49 -5.47
C ALA A 28 -26.97 -4.46 -5.06
N ILE A 29 -26.79 -5.20 -3.97
CA ILE A 29 -27.82 -6.10 -3.41
C ILE A 29 -28.77 -5.37 -2.42
N GLY A 30 -28.54 -4.07 -2.19
CA GLY A 30 -29.40 -3.20 -1.36
C GLY A 30 -29.20 -3.37 0.14
N CYS A 31 -28.07 -3.87 0.61
CA CYS A 31 -27.66 -3.82 2.01
C CYS A 31 -27.22 -2.41 2.40
N ASN A 32 -27.45 -2.05 3.66
CA ASN A 32 -26.79 -0.91 4.29
C ASN A 32 -25.42 -1.36 4.80
N PHE A 33 -24.44 -0.45 4.80
CA PHE A 33 -23.12 -0.78 5.32
C PHE A 33 -22.43 0.44 5.93
N HIS A 34 -21.49 0.16 6.84
CA HIS A 34 -20.51 1.11 7.38
C HIS A 34 -19.12 0.54 7.17
N HIS A 35 -18.14 1.39 6.97
CA HIS A 35 -16.74 1.01 6.81
C HIS A 35 -15.94 1.56 7.99
N ASN A 36 -15.20 0.70 8.67
CA ASN A 36 -14.40 1.00 9.85
C ASN A 36 -15.16 1.89 10.86
N PRO A 37 -16.39 1.53 11.29
CA PRO A 37 -17.14 2.34 12.23
C PRO A 37 -16.45 2.33 13.60
N GLU A 38 -16.48 3.46 14.32
CA GLU A 38 -16.01 3.56 15.70
C GLU A 38 -16.84 2.68 16.65
N GLU A 39 -18.15 2.64 16.43
CA GLU A 39 -19.09 1.76 17.11
C GLU A 39 -19.80 0.86 16.10
N LEU A 40 -20.07 -0.38 16.46
CA LEU A 40 -20.76 -1.31 15.59
C LEU A 40 -22.25 -0.96 15.49
N HIS A 41 -22.75 -0.94 14.26
CA HIS A 41 -24.14 -0.61 13.93
C HIS A 41 -24.85 -1.73 13.18
N GLY A 42 -24.07 -2.69 12.66
CA GLY A 42 -24.55 -3.77 11.80
C GLY A 42 -25.09 -4.98 12.58
N ASP A 43 -25.91 -5.76 11.90
CA ASP A 43 -26.27 -7.11 12.33
C ASP A 43 -25.11 -8.09 12.08
N ILE A 44 -24.30 -7.81 11.06
CA ILE A 44 -23.22 -8.65 10.55
C ILE A 44 -21.94 -7.81 10.51
N ALA A 45 -20.85 -8.36 11.03
CA ALA A 45 -19.53 -7.81 10.83
C ALA A 45 -18.77 -8.65 9.79
N VAL A 46 -18.18 -7.97 8.79
CA VAL A 46 -17.26 -8.58 7.81
C VAL A 46 -15.88 -7.98 8.06
N ILE A 47 -14.92 -8.80 8.46
CA ILE A 47 -13.54 -8.36 8.67
C ILE A 47 -12.62 -8.86 7.55
N ASN A 48 -11.98 -7.92 6.85
CA ASN A 48 -10.96 -8.19 5.85
C ASN A 48 -9.58 -8.12 6.50
N THR A 49 -8.97 -9.27 6.75
CA THR A 49 -7.81 -9.47 7.59
C THR A 49 -6.48 -9.35 6.85
N CYS A 50 -5.44 -8.93 7.56
CA CYS A 50 -4.04 -8.98 7.11
C CYS A 50 -3.35 -10.25 7.62
N GLY A 51 -2.55 -10.90 6.76
CA GLY A 51 -1.83 -12.15 7.09
C GLY A 51 -0.38 -12.13 6.62
N PHE A 52 0.22 -10.93 6.46
CA PHE A 52 1.51 -10.78 5.80
C PHE A 52 2.70 -10.99 6.76
N ILE A 53 2.69 -10.33 7.92
CA ILE A 53 3.74 -10.41 8.95
C ILE A 53 3.14 -10.68 10.32
N GLY A 54 3.98 -11.12 11.28
CA GLY A 54 3.56 -11.51 12.64
C GLY A 54 2.64 -10.49 13.31
N ASP A 55 3.07 -9.24 13.42
CA ASP A 55 2.32 -8.16 14.08
C ASP A 55 0.94 -7.93 13.43
N ALA A 56 0.87 -7.91 12.11
CA ALA A 56 -0.38 -7.72 11.39
C ALA A 56 -1.32 -8.94 11.51
N LYS A 57 -0.77 -10.14 11.69
CA LYS A 57 -1.56 -11.34 12.01
C LYS A 57 -2.14 -11.24 13.41
N GLU A 58 -1.34 -10.85 14.40
CA GLU A 58 -1.76 -10.67 15.78
C GLU A 58 -2.86 -9.60 15.88
N GLU A 59 -2.67 -8.46 15.25
CA GLU A 59 -3.68 -7.39 15.18
C GLU A 59 -4.99 -7.90 14.58
N SER A 60 -4.93 -8.66 13.47
CA SER A 60 -6.11 -9.24 12.83
C SER A 60 -6.82 -10.24 13.73
N VAL A 61 -6.09 -11.11 14.44
CA VAL A 61 -6.67 -12.07 15.40
C VAL A 61 -7.31 -11.33 16.56
N ASN A 62 -6.64 -10.33 17.14
CA ASN A 62 -7.19 -9.54 18.23
C ASN A 62 -8.48 -8.83 17.83
N GLN A 63 -8.57 -8.31 16.60
CA GLN A 63 -9.79 -7.70 16.11
C GLN A 63 -10.92 -8.71 15.88
N ILE A 64 -10.62 -9.94 15.43
CA ILE A 64 -11.62 -11.01 15.35
C ILE A 64 -12.15 -11.34 16.75
N LEU A 65 -11.28 -11.47 17.75
CA LEU A 65 -11.66 -11.76 19.14
C LEU A 65 -12.51 -10.65 19.74
N ASN A 66 -12.20 -9.39 19.45
CA ASN A 66 -13.03 -8.25 19.84
C ASN A 66 -14.45 -8.34 19.24
N LEU A 67 -14.59 -8.73 17.98
CA LEU A 67 -15.90 -8.96 17.36
C LEU A 67 -16.67 -10.13 18.01
N VAL A 68 -15.96 -11.19 18.44
CA VAL A 68 -16.54 -12.31 19.18
C VAL A 68 -17.11 -11.85 20.54
N GLU A 69 -16.43 -10.95 21.23
CA GLU A 69 -16.95 -10.34 22.48
C GLU A 69 -18.25 -9.57 22.22
N HIS A 70 -18.31 -8.74 21.16
CA HIS A 70 -19.51 -8.02 20.76
C HIS A 70 -20.65 -8.97 20.38
N LYS A 71 -20.38 -10.06 19.69
CA LYS A 71 -21.37 -11.09 19.35
C LYS A 71 -21.91 -11.77 20.62
N THR A 72 -21.02 -12.13 21.55
CA THR A 72 -21.38 -12.75 22.83
C THR A 72 -22.24 -11.81 23.68
N ALA A 73 -22.00 -10.51 23.61
CA ALA A 73 -22.82 -9.48 24.26
C ALA A 73 -24.17 -9.22 23.54
N GLY A 74 -24.42 -9.89 22.41
CA GLY A 74 -25.67 -9.76 21.65
C GLY A 74 -25.76 -8.51 20.78
N GLN A 75 -24.64 -7.83 20.53
CA GLN A 75 -24.55 -6.63 19.68
C GLN A 75 -24.41 -7.00 18.20
N LEU A 76 -23.84 -8.16 17.88
CA LEU A 76 -23.71 -8.73 16.55
C LEU A 76 -24.47 -10.05 16.46
N LYS A 77 -24.98 -10.38 15.30
CA LYS A 77 -25.60 -11.69 15.00
C LYS A 77 -24.61 -12.64 14.38
N GLU A 78 -23.84 -12.16 13.40
CA GLU A 78 -22.90 -12.99 12.65
C GLU A 78 -21.58 -12.25 12.40
N ILE A 79 -20.49 -13.04 12.36
CA ILE A 79 -19.14 -12.59 12.05
C ILE A 79 -18.63 -13.36 10.83
N TYR A 80 -18.20 -12.63 9.81
CA TYR A 80 -17.60 -13.16 8.59
C TYR A 80 -16.15 -12.70 8.51
N VAL A 81 -15.23 -13.64 8.38
CA VAL A 81 -13.79 -13.36 8.28
C VAL A 81 -13.34 -13.66 6.86
N MET A 82 -12.64 -12.71 6.23
CA MET A 82 -12.03 -12.84 4.91
C MET A 82 -10.62 -12.23 4.89
N GLY A 83 -9.97 -12.27 3.73
CA GLY A 83 -8.69 -11.58 3.52
C GLY A 83 -7.47 -12.47 3.64
N CYS A 84 -6.29 -11.85 3.77
CA CYS A 84 -5.01 -12.53 3.67
C CYS A 84 -4.76 -13.55 4.78
N LEU A 85 -5.15 -13.26 6.01
CA LEU A 85 -5.00 -14.18 7.14
C LEU A 85 -5.92 -15.39 6.95
N SER A 86 -7.18 -15.15 6.63
CA SER A 86 -8.16 -16.21 6.40
C SER A 86 -7.82 -17.06 5.16
N GLU A 87 -7.23 -16.49 4.11
CA GLU A 87 -6.74 -17.27 2.97
C GLU A 87 -5.68 -18.29 3.39
N ARG A 88 -4.76 -17.87 4.26
CA ARG A 88 -3.59 -18.65 4.65
C ARG A 88 -3.87 -19.69 5.75
N TYR A 89 -4.74 -19.34 6.72
CA TYR A 89 -4.93 -20.07 7.98
C TYR A 89 -6.40 -20.42 8.25
N ARG A 90 -7.19 -20.64 7.19
CA ARG A 90 -8.65 -20.84 7.32
C ARG A 90 -9.03 -21.96 8.27
N GLU A 91 -8.38 -23.11 8.16
CA GLU A 91 -8.75 -24.30 8.93
C GLU A 91 -8.30 -24.19 10.40
N GLU A 92 -7.14 -23.56 10.63
CA GLU A 92 -6.64 -23.26 11.95
C GLU A 92 -7.55 -22.25 12.68
N LEU A 93 -7.90 -21.17 11.98
CA LEU A 93 -8.80 -20.15 12.54
C LEU A 93 -10.18 -20.73 12.87
N LYS A 94 -10.72 -21.62 12.05
CA LYS A 94 -12.00 -22.30 12.34
C LYS A 94 -11.92 -23.19 13.58
N ALA A 95 -10.77 -23.83 13.79
CA ALA A 95 -10.58 -24.69 14.95
C ALA A 95 -10.39 -23.89 16.24
N GLU A 96 -9.68 -22.75 16.18
CA GLU A 96 -9.33 -21.93 17.34
C GLU A 96 -10.40 -20.92 17.71
N ILE A 97 -11.19 -20.42 16.74
CA ILE A 97 -12.24 -19.40 16.95
C ILE A 97 -13.57 -19.89 16.36
N PRO A 98 -14.21 -20.90 16.97
CA PRO A 98 -15.46 -21.49 16.46
C PRO A 98 -16.68 -20.56 16.57
N GLU A 99 -16.58 -19.44 17.25
CA GLU A 99 -17.63 -18.42 17.39
C GLU A 99 -17.84 -17.62 16.08
N VAL A 100 -16.88 -17.63 15.17
CA VAL A 100 -16.99 -17.02 13.84
C VAL A 100 -17.93 -17.87 12.97
N ASP A 101 -18.92 -17.25 12.35
CA ASP A 101 -19.96 -17.95 11.57
C ASP A 101 -19.44 -18.40 10.21
N ARG A 102 -18.58 -17.62 9.57
CA ARG A 102 -18.05 -17.90 8.23
C ARG A 102 -16.61 -17.45 8.08
N PHE A 103 -15.81 -18.30 7.40
CA PHE A 103 -14.47 -17.98 6.94
C PHE A 103 -14.41 -18.07 5.43
N TYR A 104 -14.00 -17.00 4.78
CA TYR A 104 -13.81 -16.89 3.33
C TYR A 104 -12.34 -16.63 3.02
N GLY A 105 -11.88 -17.06 1.85
CA GLY A 105 -10.58 -16.64 1.33
C GLY A 105 -10.59 -15.21 0.83
N LYS A 106 -9.42 -14.75 0.43
CA LYS A 106 -9.23 -13.39 -0.09
C LYS A 106 -10.12 -13.08 -1.32
N PHE A 107 -10.40 -14.09 -2.13
CA PHE A 107 -11.11 -13.94 -3.41
C PHE A 107 -12.56 -14.47 -3.38
N ASP A 108 -13.04 -14.92 -2.24
CA ASP A 108 -14.35 -15.58 -2.08
C ASP A 108 -15.52 -14.58 -1.91
N TRP A 109 -15.36 -13.32 -2.35
CA TRP A 109 -16.39 -12.28 -2.20
C TRP A 109 -17.76 -12.67 -2.79
N LYS A 110 -17.78 -13.54 -3.83
CA LYS A 110 -19.01 -14.06 -4.44
C LYS A 110 -19.80 -14.96 -3.47
N ASP A 111 -19.08 -15.73 -2.66
CA ASP A 111 -19.70 -16.60 -1.68
C ASP A 111 -20.28 -15.78 -0.52
N ILE A 112 -19.61 -14.69 -0.12
CA ILE A 112 -20.17 -13.73 0.85
C ILE A 112 -21.49 -13.18 0.35
N ILE A 113 -21.57 -12.73 -0.90
CA ILE A 113 -22.79 -12.18 -1.50
C ILE A 113 -23.89 -13.24 -1.57
N LYS A 114 -23.54 -14.48 -1.94
CA LYS A 114 -24.47 -15.61 -2.01
C LYS A 114 -25.07 -15.94 -0.63
N ASP A 115 -24.25 -15.99 0.40
CA ASP A 115 -24.72 -16.28 1.77
C ASP A 115 -25.65 -15.19 2.30
N LEU A 116 -25.38 -13.92 1.97
CA LEU A 116 -26.22 -12.77 2.34
C LEU A 116 -27.54 -12.71 1.58
N THR A 117 -27.62 -13.21 0.36
CA THR A 117 -28.81 -13.04 -0.49
C THR A 117 -29.74 -14.24 -0.51
N SER A 118 -29.31 -15.42 -0.07
CA SER A 118 -30.06 -16.68 -0.14
C SER A 118 -30.58 -17.04 -1.55
N THR A 119 -30.08 -16.39 -2.60
CA THR A 119 -30.52 -16.56 -4.00
C THR A 119 -29.36 -16.56 -4.97
N ASP A 120 -29.52 -17.37 -6.05
CA ASP A 120 -28.60 -17.39 -7.21
C ASP A 120 -28.63 -16.09 -8.05
N SER A 121 -28.99 -14.95 -7.48
CA SER A 121 -29.14 -13.68 -8.21
C SER A 121 -27.80 -13.00 -8.55
N LEU A 122 -26.71 -13.75 -8.59
CA LEU A 122 -25.39 -13.29 -9.06
C LEU A 122 -25.42 -12.67 -10.47
N ALA A 123 -26.39 -13.04 -11.30
CA ALA A 123 -26.58 -12.45 -12.63
C ALA A 123 -26.93 -10.95 -12.58
N ALA A 124 -27.69 -10.51 -11.56
CA ALA A 124 -28.04 -9.09 -11.38
C ALA A 124 -26.86 -8.27 -10.84
N VAL A 125 -26.01 -8.88 -10.01
CA VAL A 125 -24.82 -8.25 -9.41
C VAL A 125 -23.72 -8.06 -10.46
N ALA A 126 -23.54 -9.01 -11.37
CA ALA A 126 -22.56 -8.90 -12.45
C ALA A 126 -22.93 -7.86 -13.53
N CYS A 127 -24.22 -7.66 -13.82
CA CYS A 127 -24.67 -6.74 -14.86
C CYS A 127 -24.64 -5.25 -14.43
N ASN A 128 -24.71 -4.94 -13.14
CA ASN A 128 -24.61 -3.57 -12.63
C ASN A 128 -23.17 -3.16 -12.21
N ALA A 129 -22.20 -3.99 -12.53
CA ALA A 129 -20.81 -3.83 -12.13
C ALA A 129 -20.02 -2.74 -12.89
N LEU A 130 -20.68 -1.92 -13.70
CA LEU A 130 -20.08 -0.82 -14.47
C LEU A 130 -19.95 0.49 -13.70
N ASN A 131 -20.45 0.58 -12.49
CA ASN A 131 -20.32 1.79 -11.67
C ASN A 131 -19.00 1.75 -10.86
N ALA A 132 -18.43 2.92 -10.60
CA ALA A 132 -17.23 3.07 -9.78
C ALA A 132 -17.40 2.37 -8.42
N ARG A 133 -16.33 1.79 -7.88
CA ARG A 133 -16.34 1.20 -6.54
C ARG A 133 -16.68 2.25 -5.48
N VAL A 134 -17.14 1.81 -4.31
CA VAL A 134 -17.39 2.70 -3.18
C VAL A 134 -16.07 3.09 -2.57
N LEU A 135 -15.69 4.36 -2.69
CA LEU A 135 -14.46 4.86 -2.08
C LEU A 135 -14.63 5.08 -0.58
N THR A 136 -13.62 4.70 0.17
CA THR A 136 -13.49 4.92 1.60
C THR A 136 -12.35 5.89 1.95
N THR A 137 -11.51 6.22 0.97
CA THR A 137 -10.54 7.31 1.01
C THR A 137 -11.23 8.67 0.86
N PRO A 138 -10.55 9.79 1.18
CA PRO A 138 -10.98 11.11 0.73
C PRO A 138 -11.30 11.13 -0.77
N LYS A 139 -12.28 11.94 -1.17
CA LYS A 139 -12.85 11.87 -2.53
C LYS A 139 -11.88 12.23 -3.65
N HIS A 140 -10.78 12.90 -3.35
CA HIS A 140 -9.84 13.42 -4.34
C HIS A 140 -8.75 12.42 -4.75
N TYR A 141 -8.53 11.34 -3.98
CA TYR A 141 -7.59 10.30 -4.38
C TYR A 141 -8.17 8.88 -4.24
N ALA A 142 -7.61 7.96 -5.00
CA ALA A 142 -7.95 6.54 -4.91
C ALA A 142 -6.72 5.66 -5.14
N TYR A 143 -6.69 4.51 -4.46
CA TYR A 143 -5.76 3.44 -4.79
C TYR A 143 -6.26 2.68 -6.03
N LEU A 144 -5.41 2.49 -7.01
CA LEU A 144 -5.72 1.78 -8.26
C LEU A 144 -4.92 0.49 -8.33
N LYS A 145 -5.55 -0.64 -8.02
CA LYS A 145 -4.92 -1.96 -8.05
C LYS A 145 -4.89 -2.49 -9.48
N ILE A 146 -3.69 -2.58 -10.09
CA ILE A 146 -3.51 -2.93 -11.50
C ILE A 146 -3.26 -4.42 -11.74
N SER A 147 -2.86 -5.15 -10.71
CA SER A 147 -2.64 -6.59 -10.76
C SER A 147 -2.79 -7.21 -9.37
N GLU A 148 -2.88 -8.52 -9.31
CA GLU A 148 -2.91 -9.33 -8.09
C GLU A 148 -1.83 -10.42 -8.18
N GLY A 149 -1.28 -10.85 -7.04
CA GLY A 149 -0.28 -11.91 -6.97
C GLY A 149 1.13 -11.46 -7.35
N CYS A 150 2.09 -12.38 -7.14
CA CYS A 150 3.50 -12.09 -7.40
C CYS A 150 4.26 -13.37 -7.78
N ASN A 151 5.09 -13.30 -8.83
CA ASN A 151 5.93 -14.41 -9.27
C ASN A 151 7.40 -14.28 -8.80
N ARG A 152 7.70 -13.29 -7.93
CA ARG A 152 9.03 -13.18 -7.32
C ARG A 152 9.24 -14.28 -6.29
N THR A 153 10.48 -14.69 -6.12
CA THR A 153 10.88 -15.79 -5.23
C THR A 153 11.67 -15.29 -4.02
N CYS A 154 11.35 -14.08 -3.52
CA CYS A 154 12.00 -13.51 -2.33
C CYS A 154 11.88 -14.48 -1.16
N ALA A 155 13.00 -14.79 -0.50
CA ALA A 155 13.08 -15.87 0.47
C ALA A 155 12.17 -15.68 1.70
N TYR A 156 11.91 -14.45 2.08
CA TYR A 156 11.13 -14.06 3.27
C TYR A 156 9.63 -13.85 2.99
N CYS A 157 9.21 -13.92 1.72
CA CYS A 157 7.91 -13.34 1.34
C CYS A 157 6.82 -14.39 1.23
N ALA A 158 5.74 -14.21 2.01
CA ALA A 158 4.56 -15.05 2.00
C ALA A 158 3.52 -14.66 0.92
N ILE A 159 3.71 -13.58 0.17
CA ILE A 159 2.75 -13.09 -0.83
C ILE A 159 2.32 -14.18 -1.83
N PRO A 160 3.22 -14.98 -2.44
CA PRO A 160 2.79 -16.02 -3.37
C PRO A 160 1.91 -17.12 -2.72
N LEU A 161 2.05 -17.34 -1.41
CA LEU A 161 1.23 -18.28 -0.65
C LEU A 161 -0.19 -17.76 -0.40
N ILE A 162 -0.35 -16.42 -0.34
CA ILE A 162 -1.61 -15.73 -0.04
C ILE A 162 -2.37 -15.39 -1.33
N THR A 163 -1.68 -14.78 -2.30
CA THR A 163 -2.33 -14.17 -3.48
C THR A 163 -2.08 -14.95 -4.78
N GLY A 164 -1.23 -16.00 -4.71
CA GLY A 164 -0.91 -16.83 -5.87
C GLY A 164 -0.04 -16.11 -6.91
N HIS A 165 -0.13 -16.61 -8.15
CA HIS A 165 0.63 -16.10 -9.27
C HIS A 165 0.15 -14.71 -9.72
N HIS A 166 1.06 -13.93 -10.30
CA HIS A 166 0.78 -12.62 -10.85
C HIS A 166 -0.30 -12.68 -11.94
N GLN A 167 -1.31 -11.84 -11.82
CA GLN A 167 -2.42 -11.68 -12.76
C GLN A 167 -2.67 -10.19 -12.98
N SER A 168 -2.39 -9.70 -14.18
CA SER A 168 -2.62 -8.32 -14.58
C SER A 168 -4.10 -8.09 -14.95
N ARG A 169 -4.61 -6.92 -14.67
CA ARG A 169 -5.83 -6.41 -15.27
C ARG A 169 -5.50 -5.85 -16.66
N THR A 170 -6.47 -5.85 -17.59
CA THR A 170 -6.25 -5.23 -18.91
C THR A 170 -6.10 -3.72 -18.80
N ILE A 171 -5.37 -3.12 -19.75
CA ILE A 171 -5.21 -1.66 -19.81
C ILE A 171 -6.58 -0.98 -19.91
N GLU A 172 -7.47 -1.52 -20.75
CA GLU A 172 -8.81 -0.99 -20.97
C GLU A 172 -9.66 -1.02 -19.70
N ASP A 173 -9.62 -2.11 -18.92
CA ASP A 173 -10.36 -2.22 -17.66
C ASP A 173 -9.87 -1.20 -16.64
N ILE A 174 -8.56 -1.00 -16.52
CA ILE A 174 -7.96 -0.02 -15.61
C ILE A 174 -8.30 1.41 -16.03
N VAL A 175 -8.16 1.75 -17.31
CA VAL A 175 -8.48 3.09 -17.81
C VAL A 175 -9.96 3.40 -17.64
N ASN A 176 -10.86 2.45 -17.91
CA ASN A 176 -12.30 2.62 -17.67
C ASN A 176 -12.57 2.90 -16.17
N GLU A 177 -11.91 2.21 -15.24
CA GLU A 177 -12.05 2.50 -13.80
C GLU A 177 -11.57 3.91 -13.47
N VAL A 178 -10.44 4.35 -14.03
CA VAL A 178 -9.92 5.72 -13.84
C VAL A 178 -10.95 6.75 -14.33
N GLU A 179 -11.52 6.56 -15.54
CA GLU A 179 -12.55 7.46 -16.07
C GLU A 179 -13.79 7.54 -15.18
N GLU A 180 -14.25 6.42 -14.63
CA GLU A 180 -15.39 6.40 -13.70
C GLU A 180 -15.05 7.08 -12.36
N LEU A 181 -13.84 6.89 -11.84
CA LEU A 181 -13.39 7.54 -10.61
C LEU A 181 -13.21 9.06 -10.80
N VAL A 182 -12.71 9.51 -11.94
CA VAL A 182 -12.62 10.95 -12.26
C VAL A 182 -14.02 11.60 -12.27
N LYS A 183 -15.05 10.94 -12.82
CA LYS A 183 -16.44 11.47 -12.82
C LYS A 183 -17.00 11.74 -11.42
N ILE A 184 -16.52 11.05 -10.40
CA ILE A 184 -16.95 11.23 -9.00
C ILE A 184 -16.00 12.13 -8.19
N GLY A 185 -14.98 12.73 -8.82
CA GLY A 185 -14.10 13.73 -8.24
C GLY A 185 -12.71 13.27 -7.86
N VAL A 186 -12.31 12.04 -8.20
CA VAL A 186 -10.93 11.57 -8.01
C VAL A 186 -10.04 12.20 -9.07
N HIS A 187 -8.92 12.77 -8.66
CA HIS A 187 -7.92 13.32 -9.57
C HIS A 187 -6.48 12.92 -9.20
N GLU A 188 -6.27 12.22 -8.10
CA GLU A 188 -5.00 11.59 -7.76
C GLU A 188 -5.15 10.06 -7.68
N PHE A 189 -4.22 9.33 -8.31
CA PHE A 189 -4.23 7.87 -8.39
C PHE A 189 -2.95 7.27 -7.82
N GLN A 190 -3.10 6.47 -6.77
CA GLN A 190 -2.02 5.68 -6.17
C GLN A 190 -1.99 4.31 -6.87
N ILE A 191 -1.03 4.10 -7.77
CA ILE A 191 -0.92 2.85 -8.54
C ILE A 191 -0.28 1.78 -7.66
N ILE A 192 -1.03 0.71 -7.37
CA ILE A 192 -0.60 -0.36 -6.46
C ILE A 192 -0.71 -1.75 -7.09
N ALA A 193 0.17 -2.62 -6.64
CA ALA A 193 0.19 -4.07 -6.88
C ALA A 193 1.04 -4.73 -5.79
N GLN A 194 1.18 -6.05 -5.79
CA GLN A 194 2.23 -6.71 -5.00
C GLN A 194 3.60 -6.52 -5.64
N GLU A 195 3.63 -6.34 -6.97
CA GLU A 195 4.85 -6.04 -7.74
C GLU A 195 4.46 -5.37 -9.07
N LEU A 196 4.74 -4.06 -9.19
CA LEU A 196 4.32 -3.26 -10.35
C LEU A 196 5.05 -3.63 -11.63
N THR A 197 6.34 -3.96 -11.55
CA THR A 197 7.17 -4.08 -12.75
C THR A 197 6.86 -5.32 -13.60
N PHE A 198 6.07 -6.26 -13.07
CA PHE A 198 5.57 -7.43 -13.82
C PHE A 198 4.33 -7.16 -14.64
N TYR A 199 3.69 -6.00 -14.47
CA TYR A 199 2.46 -5.69 -15.17
C TYR A 199 2.56 -5.94 -16.68
N GLY A 200 1.64 -6.75 -17.18
CA GLY A 200 1.48 -7.09 -18.58
C GLY A 200 2.25 -8.33 -19.06
N LEU A 201 3.19 -8.86 -18.27
CA LEU A 201 3.97 -10.06 -18.69
C LEU A 201 3.07 -11.28 -18.95
N ASP A 202 2.04 -11.48 -18.15
CA ASP A 202 1.07 -12.58 -18.28
C ASP A 202 0.08 -12.37 -19.43
N LEU A 203 -0.41 -11.15 -19.63
CA LEU A 203 -1.42 -10.84 -20.65
C LEU A 203 -0.83 -10.56 -22.04
N TYR A 204 0.31 -9.83 -22.09
CA TYR A 204 0.85 -9.26 -23.34
C TYR A 204 2.23 -9.83 -23.70
N GLY A 205 2.80 -10.71 -22.84
CA GLY A 205 4.13 -11.31 -23.04
C GLY A 205 5.30 -10.30 -22.89
N ARG A 206 5.03 -9.09 -22.40
CA ARG A 206 6.00 -8.02 -22.16
C ARG A 206 5.59 -7.13 -21.00
N GLN A 207 6.54 -6.42 -20.42
CA GLN A 207 6.23 -5.38 -19.42
C GLN A 207 5.48 -4.23 -20.07
N CYS A 208 4.29 -3.90 -19.58
CA CYS A 208 3.41 -2.85 -20.11
C CYS A 208 3.15 -1.71 -19.13
N LEU A 209 3.85 -1.66 -17.99
CA LEU A 209 3.66 -0.60 -17.01
C LEU A 209 3.84 0.81 -17.61
N PRO A 210 4.91 1.10 -18.38
CA PRO A 210 5.07 2.43 -19.00
C PRO A 210 3.88 2.81 -19.87
N GLU A 211 3.39 1.91 -20.73
CA GLU A 211 2.24 2.12 -21.60
C GLU A 211 0.95 2.36 -20.81
N LEU A 212 0.71 1.60 -19.74
CA LEU A 212 -0.44 1.82 -18.86
C LEU A 212 -0.41 3.21 -18.23
N ILE A 213 0.74 3.61 -17.67
CA ILE A 213 0.87 4.92 -17.00
C ILE A 213 0.67 6.07 -18.00
N GLU A 214 1.21 5.97 -19.21
CA GLU A 214 0.93 6.96 -20.27
C GLU A 214 -0.56 7.05 -20.60
N ARG A 215 -1.26 5.92 -20.68
CA ARG A 215 -2.71 5.90 -20.97
C ARG A 215 -3.51 6.54 -19.84
N ILE A 216 -3.17 6.26 -18.57
CA ILE A 216 -3.80 6.92 -17.42
C ILE A 216 -3.49 8.42 -17.42
N ALA A 217 -2.25 8.82 -17.70
CA ALA A 217 -1.83 10.22 -17.73
C ALA A 217 -2.55 11.04 -18.81
N GLN A 218 -3.01 10.41 -19.88
CA GLN A 218 -3.79 11.03 -20.96
C GLN A 218 -5.28 11.15 -20.64
N THR A 219 -5.76 10.54 -19.55
CA THR A 219 -7.17 10.62 -19.17
C THR A 219 -7.48 12.02 -18.61
N PRO A 220 -8.44 12.76 -19.21
CA PRO A 220 -8.79 14.10 -18.73
C PRO A 220 -9.28 14.06 -17.26
N GLY A 221 -8.78 14.98 -16.43
CA GLY A 221 -9.11 15.07 -15.01
C GLY A 221 -8.15 14.34 -14.09
N VAL A 222 -7.18 13.60 -14.61
CA VAL A 222 -6.09 13.01 -13.84
C VAL A 222 -5.00 14.06 -13.62
N GLU A 223 -4.76 14.44 -12.37
CA GLU A 223 -3.82 15.48 -11.97
C GLU A 223 -2.54 14.92 -11.35
N TRP A 224 -2.61 13.80 -10.59
CA TRP A 224 -1.46 13.11 -10.02
C TRP A 224 -1.57 11.59 -10.15
N ILE A 225 -0.46 10.98 -10.55
CA ILE A 225 -0.26 9.52 -10.62
C ILE A 225 1.00 9.19 -9.83
N ARG A 226 0.90 8.34 -8.81
CA ARG A 226 2.01 7.93 -7.96
C ARG A 226 2.21 6.42 -8.04
N LEU A 227 3.48 5.99 -8.07
CA LEU A 227 3.86 4.59 -8.31
C LEU A 227 4.40 3.94 -7.04
N HIS A 228 3.79 2.80 -6.62
CA HIS A 228 4.15 2.08 -5.41
C HIS A 228 4.57 0.64 -5.69
N TYR A 229 5.46 0.10 -4.84
CA TYR A 229 5.86 -1.31 -4.84
C TYR A 229 6.57 -1.76 -6.12
N ALA A 230 7.46 -0.95 -6.65
CA ALA A 230 8.36 -1.37 -7.72
C ALA A 230 9.43 -2.35 -7.23
N TYR A 231 9.91 -3.20 -8.14
CA TYR A 231 10.96 -4.16 -7.86
C TYR A 231 12.23 -3.81 -8.65
N PRO A 232 13.43 -3.91 -8.06
CA PRO A 232 14.63 -3.40 -8.72
C PRO A 232 15.11 -4.26 -9.90
N THR A 233 14.96 -5.59 -9.83
CA THR A 233 15.47 -6.50 -10.89
C THR A 233 14.63 -6.41 -12.15
N LYS A 234 15.27 -6.14 -13.28
CA LYS A 234 14.63 -5.96 -14.59
C LYS A 234 13.59 -4.83 -14.57
N PHE A 235 13.93 -3.74 -13.89
CA PHE A 235 13.10 -2.53 -13.85
C PHE A 235 12.86 -2.01 -15.29
N PRO A 236 11.62 -1.66 -15.66
CA PRO A 236 11.32 -1.14 -16.99
C PRO A 236 11.81 0.31 -17.14
N MET A 237 13.05 0.50 -17.62
CA MET A 237 13.74 1.79 -17.71
C MET A 237 12.94 2.85 -18.50
N GLU A 238 12.09 2.43 -19.42
CA GLU A 238 11.18 3.30 -20.18
C GLU A 238 10.20 4.05 -19.26
N LEU A 239 9.92 3.52 -18.05
CA LEU A 239 9.08 4.18 -17.07
C LEU A 239 9.66 5.53 -16.61
N LEU A 240 10.99 5.68 -16.58
CA LEU A 240 11.64 6.94 -16.24
C LEU A 240 11.35 8.05 -17.26
N ARG A 241 11.27 7.68 -18.54
CA ARG A 241 10.83 8.61 -19.59
C ARG A 241 9.38 9.06 -19.34
N VAL A 242 8.50 8.12 -19.01
CA VAL A 242 7.09 8.41 -18.73
C VAL A 242 6.94 9.37 -17.56
N ILE A 243 7.68 9.13 -16.44
CA ILE A 243 7.68 10.02 -15.28
C ILE A 243 8.17 11.43 -15.68
N ARG A 244 9.27 11.52 -16.42
CA ARG A 244 9.85 12.81 -16.82
C ARG A 244 8.97 13.62 -17.76
N GLU A 245 8.29 12.96 -18.72
CA GLU A 245 7.59 13.63 -19.82
C GLU A 245 6.12 13.95 -19.52
N ASN A 246 5.51 13.30 -18.52
CA ASN A 246 4.13 13.54 -18.13
C ASN A 246 4.08 14.26 -16.78
N LYS A 247 3.70 15.54 -16.79
CA LYS A 247 3.68 16.41 -15.59
C LYS A 247 2.72 15.97 -14.49
N ASN A 248 1.75 15.13 -14.82
CA ASN A 248 0.82 14.55 -13.88
C ASN A 248 1.26 13.16 -13.37
N VAL A 249 2.42 12.67 -13.78
CA VAL A 249 3.08 11.54 -13.13
C VAL A 249 4.07 12.11 -12.11
N CYS A 250 3.80 11.88 -10.85
CA CYS A 250 4.63 12.40 -9.76
C CYS A 250 6.09 11.95 -9.90
N SER A 251 7.02 12.87 -9.65
CA SER A 251 8.45 12.55 -9.60
C SER A 251 8.77 11.74 -8.32
N TYR A 252 8.13 10.59 -8.19
CA TYR A 252 8.13 9.73 -7.02
C TYR A 252 8.15 8.26 -7.43
N LEU A 253 8.99 7.46 -6.78
CA LEU A 253 9.06 6.02 -7.00
C LEU A 253 9.30 5.29 -5.68
N ASP A 254 8.35 4.42 -5.30
CA ASP A 254 8.53 3.49 -4.19
C ASP A 254 9.11 2.18 -4.73
N ILE A 255 10.33 1.84 -4.29
CA ILE A 255 11.08 0.68 -4.73
C ILE A 255 11.66 -0.10 -3.53
N ALA A 256 11.19 -1.32 -3.33
CA ALA A 256 11.61 -2.16 -2.22
C ALA A 256 13.00 -2.78 -2.48
N LEU A 257 14.07 -2.21 -1.95
CA LEU A 257 15.43 -2.70 -2.11
C LEU A 257 15.78 -3.82 -1.13
N GLN A 258 15.29 -3.73 0.09
CA GLN A 258 15.45 -4.65 1.22
C GLN A 258 16.83 -4.65 1.85
N HIS A 259 17.90 -4.75 1.08
CA HIS A 259 19.28 -4.73 1.53
C HIS A 259 20.22 -4.25 0.42
N ILE A 260 21.54 -4.15 0.71
CA ILE A 260 22.58 -3.79 -0.27
C ILE A 260 23.73 -4.76 -0.34
N SER A 261 24.05 -5.49 0.75
CA SER A 261 25.12 -6.49 0.75
C SER A 261 24.81 -7.61 -0.25
N ASP A 262 25.74 -7.96 -1.12
CA ASP A 262 25.58 -9.06 -2.08
C ASP A 262 25.33 -10.40 -1.40
N HIS A 263 25.90 -10.61 -0.20
CA HIS A 263 25.62 -11.76 0.64
C HIS A 263 24.14 -11.82 1.00
N MET A 264 23.59 -10.74 1.55
CA MET A 264 22.18 -10.68 1.94
C MET A 264 21.25 -10.71 0.74
N LEU A 265 21.53 -9.97 -0.32
CA LEU A 265 20.73 -9.96 -1.54
C LEU A 265 20.60 -11.37 -2.16
N THR A 266 21.68 -12.14 -2.11
CA THR A 266 21.69 -13.55 -2.56
C THR A 266 20.85 -14.44 -1.66
N ARG A 267 21.01 -14.36 -0.32
CA ARG A 267 20.24 -15.14 0.64
C ARG A 267 18.75 -14.78 0.60
N MET A 268 18.41 -13.50 0.45
CA MET A 268 17.05 -12.99 0.29
C MET A 268 16.44 -13.31 -1.09
N ARG A 269 17.21 -13.87 -2.04
CA ARG A 269 16.81 -14.19 -3.42
C ARG A 269 16.28 -12.97 -4.17
N ARG A 270 17.00 -11.85 -4.05
CA ARG A 270 16.60 -10.58 -4.70
C ARG A 270 16.97 -10.53 -6.18
N HIS A 271 17.87 -11.40 -6.64
CA HIS A 271 18.32 -11.50 -8.03
C HIS A 271 18.86 -10.17 -8.60
N ILE A 272 19.50 -9.38 -7.79
CA ILE A 272 20.19 -8.16 -8.11
C ILE A 272 21.43 -8.06 -7.22
N SER A 273 22.49 -7.47 -7.73
CA SER A 273 23.72 -7.20 -6.98
C SER A 273 23.74 -5.77 -6.41
N LYS A 274 24.66 -5.51 -5.48
CA LYS A 274 24.96 -4.17 -4.97
C LYS A 274 25.27 -3.20 -6.13
N GLN A 275 26.14 -3.61 -7.05
CA GLN A 275 26.55 -2.77 -8.17
C GLN A 275 25.35 -2.40 -9.06
N GLU A 276 24.53 -3.37 -9.43
CA GLU A 276 23.32 -3.13 -10.24
C GLU A 276 22.33 -2.23 -9.51
N THR A 277 22.20 -2.35 -8.19
CA THR A 277 21.33 -1.49 -7.37
C THR A 277 21.81 -0.04 -7.39
N LEU A 278 23.13 0.18 -7.21
CA LEU A 278 23.73 1.52 -7.25
C LEU A 278 23.59 2.15 -8.64
N GLU A 279 23.82 1.38 -9.71
CA GLU A 279 23.63 1.84 -11.10
C GLU A 279 22.17 2.20 -11.38
N LEU A 280 21.22 1.42 -10.87
CA LEU A 280 19.80 1.68 -11.02
C LEU A 280 19.40 3.01 -10.33
N LEU A 281 19.80 3.23 -9.08
CA LEU A 281 19.54 4.49 -8.37
C LEU A 281 20.19 5.69 -9.04
N ALA A 282 21.41 5.54 -9.56
CA ALA A 282 22.08 6.57 -10.33
C ALA A 282 21.32 6.90 -11.61
N ALA A 283 20.79 5.89 -12.30
CA ALA A 283 19.96 6.08 -13.49
C ALA A 283 18.66 6.81 -13.18
N PHE A 284 17.98 6.49 -12.06
CA PHE A 284 16.76 7.20 -11.62
C PHE A 284 17.02 8.70 -11.47
N ARG A 285 18.05 9.06 -10.71
CA ARG A 285 18.39 10.47 -10.46
C ARG A 285 18.87 11.22 -11.69
N LYS A 286 19.52 10.52 -12.61
CA LYS A 286 19.98 11.09 -13.90
C LYS A 286 18.82 11.33 -14.86
N GLU A 287 17.94 10.35 -15.03
CA GLU A 287 16.86 10.40 -16.00
C GLU A 287 15.67 11.25 -15.51
N VAL A 288 15.44 11.32 -14.20
CA VAL A 288 14.39 12.12 -13.57
C VAL A 288 15.03 12.98 -12.46
N PRO A 289 15.62 14.14 -12.82
CA PRO A 289 16.23 15.03 -11.82
C PRO A 289 15.24 15.47 -10.76
N GLY A 290 15.60 15.29 -9.47
CA GLY A 290 14.73 15.61 -8.34
C GLY A 290 13.71 14.54 -7.97
N ILE A 291 13.82 13.34 -8.53
CA ILE A 291 12.95 12.22 -8.16
C ILE A 291 13.08 11.88 -6.68
N THR A 292 11.95 11.79 -6.01
CA THR A 292 11.86 11.23 -4.66
C THR A 292 11.90 9.70 -4.74
N ILE A 293 12.84 9.11 -4.03
CA ILE A 293 12.97 7.65 -3.93
C ILE A 293 12.54 7.23 -2.53
N ARG A 294 11.44 6.47 -2.50
CA ARG A 294 10.99 5.75 -1.31
C ARG A 294 11.51 4.33 -1.37
N THR A 295 12.00 3.81 -0.24
CA THR A 295 12.43 2.41 -0.16
C THR A 295 12.01 1.77 1.15
N THR A 296 12.05 0.44 1.14
CA THR A 296 11.92 -0.40 2.32
C THR A 296 13.15 -1.26 2.46
N LEU A 297 13.71 -1.30 3.68
CA LEU A 297 14.87 -2.10 4.04
C LEU A 297 14.51 -3.11 5.13
N MET A 298 15.30 -4.17 5.25
CA MET A 298 15.11 -5.23 6.24
C MET A 298 16.44 -5.50 6.94
N VAL A 299 16.41 -5.58 8.26
CA VAL A 299 17.55 -5.91 9.11
C VAL A 299 17.33 -7.22 9.85
N GLY A 300 18.42 -7.88 10.25
CA GLY A 300 18.34 -9.11 11.03
C GLY A 300 17.82 -10.31 10.26
N PHE A 301 17.95 -10.32 8.93
CA PHE A 301 17.64 -11.51 8.13
C PHE A 301 18.62 -12.63 8.47
N PRO A 302 18.21 -13.93 8.49
CA PRO A 302 19.05 -15.04 8.87
C PRO A 302 20.41 -15.01 8.18
N GLY A 303 21.49 -15.06 8.98
CA GLY A 303 22.88 -14.99 8.55
C GLY A 303 23.43 -13.58 8.28
N GLU A 304 22.69 -12.51 8.61
CA GLU A 304 23.18 -11.14 8.50
C GLU A 304 24.31 -10.89 9.51
N THR A 305 25.50 -10.60 9.00
CA THR A 305 26.67 -10.26 9.83
C THR A 305 26.70 -8.77 10.17
N GLU A 306 27.59 -8.38 11.09
CA GLU A 306 27.79 -6.96 11.40
C GLU A 306 28.38 -6.21 10.18
N GLU A 307 29.22 -6.86 9.40
CA GLU A 307 29.77 -6.29 8.18
C GLU A 307 28.67 -6.01 7.14
N ASP A 308 27.70 -6.93 6.98
CA ASP A 308 26.55 -6.72 6.10
C ASP A 308 25.71 -5.53 6.55
N PHE A 309 25.48 -5.40 7.86
CA PHE A 309 24.72 -4.30 8.43
C PHE A 309 25.45 -2.94 8.30
N GLU A 310 26.75 -2.89 8.57
CA GLU A 310 27.53 -1.65 8.38
C GLU A 310 27.58 -1.25 6.90
N GLU A 311 27.61 -2.20 5.98
CA GLU A 311 27.48 -1.93 4.55
C GLU A 311 26.10 -1.32 4.20
N LEU A 312 25.03 -1.80 4.84
CA LEU A 312 23.69 -1.22 4.70
C LEU A 312 23.63 0.20 5.24
N MET A 313 24.21 0.45 6.42
CA MET A 313 24.30 1.80 7.01
C MET A 313 25.03 2.79 6.10
N GLU A 314 26.18 2.39 5.55
CA GLU A 314 26.94 3.23 4.62
C GLU A 314 26.16 3.47 3.31
N PHE A 315 25.47 2.47 2.82
CA PHE A 315 24.61 2.61 1.65
C PHE A 315 23.51 3.67 1.88
N VAL A 316 22.83 3.67 3.03
CA VAL A 316 21.82 4.66 3.36
C VAL A 316 22.40 6.07 3.45
N ARG A 317 23.60 6.23 4.04
CA ARG A 317 24.31 7.53 4.09
C ARG A 317 24.60 8.09 2.69
N ILE A 318 25.02 7.23 1.76
CA ILE A 318 25.37 7.63 0.39
C ILE A 318 24.10 7.83 -0.45
N ALA A 319 23.14 6.92 -0.33
CA ALA A 319 21.92 6.94 -1.11
C ALA A 319 21.00 8.11 -0.73
N ARG A 320 20.98 8.53 0.55
CA ARG A 320 20.14 9.64 1.05
C ARG A 320 18.72 9.51 0.51
N PHE A 321 18.02 8.44 0.94
CA PHE A 321 16.64 8.23 0.53
C PHE A 321 15.74 9.33 1.08
N ASP A 322 14.86 9.83 0.23
CA ASP A 322 13.87 10.85 0.63
C ASP A 322 12.87 10.27 1.63
N ARG A 323 12.48 9.03 1.42
CA ARG A 323 11.58 8.28 2.29
C ARG A 323 12.10 6.85 2.45
N MET A 324 12.19 6.40 3.69
CA MET A 324 12.63 5.03 3.96
C MET A 324 11.88 4.47 5.17
N GLY A 325 11.33 3.27 5.01
CA GLY A 325 10.89 2.43 6.10
C GLY A 325 11.83 1.24 6.27
N ALA A 326 11.99 0.76 7.50
CA ALA A 326 12.75 -0.46 7.76
C ALA A 326 11.98 -1.39 8.69
N PHE A 327 12.26 -2.70 8.59
CA PHE A 327 11.65 -3.74 9.41
C PHE A 327 12.72 -4.69 9.92
N ALA A 328 12.58 -5.16 11.15
CA ALA A 328 13.26 -6.35 11.62
C ALA A 328 12.68 -7.58 10.91
N TYR A 329 13.53 -8.54 10.54
CA TYR A 329 13.06 -9.80 9.98
C TYR A 329 12.16 -10.53 10.96
N SER A 330 11.00 -10.97 10.47
CA SER A 330 10.07 -11.86 11.14
C SER A 330 9.98 -13.15 10.33
N GLU A 331 10.19 -14.28 10.99
CA GLU A 331 10.06 -15.58 10.34
C GLU A 331 8.61 -15.83 9.94
N GLU A 332 8.43 -16.26 8.68
CA GLU A 332 7.14 -16.59 8.11
C GLU A 332 7.12 -18.03 7.63
N GLU A 333 6.27 -18.82 8.22
CA GLU A 333 6.02 -20.22 7.90
C GLU A 333 5.71 -20.44 6.43
N GLY A 334 6.24 -21.51 5.82
CA GLY A 334 6.03 -21.86 4.41
C GLY A 334 6.77 -20.94 3.42
N THR A 335 7.50 -19.93 3.90
CA THR A 335 8.42 -19.17 3.05
C THR A 335 9.73 -19.92 2.90
N PHE A 336 10.50 -19.61 1.83
CA PHE A 336 11.79 -20.27 1.66
C PHE A 336 12.73 -20.04 2.86
N ALA A 337 12.74 -18.85 3.43
CA ALA A 337 13.59 -18.53 4.58
C ALA A 337 13.12 -19.29 5.83
N GLY A 338 11.83 -19.29 6.15
CA GLY A 338 11.28 -20.00 7.30
C GLY A 338 11.51 -21.51 7.25
N ASP A 339 11.49 -22.10 6.04
CA ASP A 339 11.67 -23.54 5.88
C ASP A 339 13.15 -23.99 5.81
N ASN A 340 14.08 -23.08 5.43
CA ASN A 340 15.47 -23.47 5.07
C ASN A 340 16.56 -22.73 5.84
N TYR A 341 16.24 -21.67 6.55
CA TYR A 341 17.21 -20.91 7.34
C TYR A 341 16.86 -20.96 8.81
N GLU A 342 17.86 -21.11 9.66
CA GLU A 342 17.72 -20.88 11.09
C GLU A 342 17.73 -19.35 11.31
N ASP A 343 16.81 -18.84 12.12
CA ASP A 343 16.78 -17.45 12.54
C ASP A 343 17.85 -17.22 13.62
N ASP A 344 19.09 -17.06 13.17
CA ASP A 344 20.31 -17.01 13.99
C ASP A 344 20.68 -15.59 14.48
N VAL A 345 19.89 -14.56 14.12
CA VAL A 345 20.10 -13.19 14.60
C VAL A 345 19.21 -12.93 15.81
N PRO A 346 19.76 -12.69 17.01
CA PRO A 346 18.95 -12.44 18.22
C PRO A 346 18.00 -11.25 18.07
N ALA A 347 16.83 -11.31 18.70
CA ALA A 347 15.82 -10.25 18.61
C ALA A 347 16.34 -8.89 19.06
N GLU A 348 17.19 -8.85 20.09
CA GLU A 348 17.80 -7.63 20.60
C GLU A 348 18.75 -7.00 19.56
N VAL A 349 19.47 -7.83 18.78
CA VAL A 349 20.36 -7.36 17.71
C VAL A 349 19.53 -6.82 16.53
N LYS A 350 18.45 -7.50 16.18
CA LYS A 350 17.51 -7.00 15.14
C LYS A 350 16.96 -5.64 15.52
N GLN A 351 16.51 -5.47 16.76
CA GLN A 351 15.95 -4.20 17.23
C GLN A 351 17.03 -3.12 17.28
N GLU A 352 18.23 -3.41 17.79
CA GLU A 352 19.35 -2.46 17.79
C GLU A 352 19.69 -1.96 16.38
N ARG A 353 19.79 -2.89 15.42
CA ARG A 353 20.04 -2.55 14.02
C ARG A 353 18.94 -1.71 13.41
N LEU A 354 17.67 -2.04 13.69
CA LEU A 354 16.51 -1.27 13.26
C LEU A 354 16.57 0.16 13.80
N ASP A 355 16.80 0.32 15.10
CA ASP A 355 16.87 1.62 15.76
C ASP A 355 18.00 2.49 15.18
N ARG A 356 19.21 1.91 14.99
CA ARG A 356 20.36 2.60 14.38
C ARG A 356 20.07 3.05 12.95
N LEU A 357 19.42 2.19 12.16
CA LEU A 357 19.08 2.48 10.77
C LEU A 357 18.03 3.57 10.66
N MET A 358 16.98 3.51 11.51
CA MET A 358 15.92 4.51 11.53
C MET A 358 16.42 5.86 12.07
N GLN A 359 17.29 5.88 13.08
CA GLN A 359 17.92 7.11 13.56
C GLN A 359 18.78 7.79 12.47
N LEU A 360 19.50 7.00 11.65
CA LEU A 360 20.23 7.56 10.51
C LEU A 360 19.26 8.18 9.48
N GLN A 361 18.16 7.48 9.17
CA GLN A 361 17.17 8.01 8.23
C GLN A 361 16.46 9.26 8.74
N GLU A 362 16.16 9.35 10.03
CA GLU A 362 15.59 10.55 10.67
C GLU A 362 16.48 11.76 10.44
N GLN A 363 17.80 11.62 10.64
CA GLN A 363 18.77 12.70 10.38
C GLN A 363 18.78 13.11 8.90
N ILE A 364 18.77 12.14 7.99
CA ILE A 364 18.74 12.39 6.54
C ILE A 364 17.41 13.08 6.17
N SER A 365 16.31 12.65 6.75
CA SER A 365 14.98 13.22 6.51
C SER A 365 14.93 14.70 6.96
N ALA A 366 15.44 15.00 8.16
CA ALA A 366 15.53 16.36 8.67
C ALA A 366 16.36 17.28 7.76
N GLU A 367 17.53 16.81 7.28
CA GLU A 367 18.37 17.56 6.36
C GLU A 367 17.66 17.84 5.03
N LEU A 368 17.03 16.82 4.42
CA LEU A 368 16.30 16.94 3.15
C LEU A 368 15.04 17.82 3.28
N SER A 369 14.36 17.76 4.42
CA SER A 369 13.23 18.63 4.72
C SER A 369 13.67 20.08 4.90
N ALA A 370 14.78 20.34 5.59
CA ALA A 370 15.36 21.68 5.74
C ALA A 370 15.77 22.29 4.38
N GLU A 371 16.24 21.50 3.43
CA GLU A 371 16.57 21.97 2.07
C GLU A 371 15.35 22.47 1.28
N LYS A 372 14.12 22.15 1.71
CA LYS A 372 12.87 22.58 1.07
C LYS A 372 12.44 23.97 1.55
N VAL A 373 12.95 24.47 2.68
CA VAL A 373 12.59 25.79 3.23
C VAL A 373 12.90 26.90 2.22
N GLY A 374 11.92 27.78 2.02
CA GLY A 374 11.97 28.87 1.05
C GLY A 374 11.59 28.51 -0.38
N LYS A 375 11.43 27.20 -0.70
CA LYS A 375 10.95 26.74 -2.01
C LYS A 375 9.42 26.73 -2.05
N THR A 376 8.89 26.85 -3.26
CA THR A 376 7.44 26.76 -3.52
C THR A 376 7.14 25.41 -4.18
N PHE A 377 6.08 24.74 -3.70
CA PHE A 377 5.59 23.47 -4.22
C PHE A 377 4.08 23.56 -4.45
N ARG A 378 3.61 22.83 -5.44
CA ARG A 378 2.19 22.55 -5.60
C ARG A 378 1.81 21.49 -4.55
N ILE A 379 0.81 21.78 -3.74
CA ILE A 379 0.27 20.90 -2.71
C ILE A 379 -1.19 20.57 -2.96
N ILE A 380 -1.66 19.41 -2.50
CA ILE A 380 -3.08 19.07 -2.41
C ILE A 380 -3.47 19.08 -0.94
N ILE A 381 -4.65 19.60 -0.61
CA ILE A 381 -5.17 19.57 0.76
C ILE A 381 -5.96 18.29 0.98
N ASP A 382 -5.55 17.48 1.95
CA ASP A 382 -6.20 16.20 2.25
C ASP A 382 -7.29 16.32 3.31
N ARG A 383 -7.05 17.13 4.36
CA ARG A 383 -7.95 17.26 5.51
C ARG A 383 -7.70 18.58 6.27
N GLU A 384 -8.59 18.87 7.20
CA GLU A 384 -8.43 19.94 8.19
C GLU A 384 -8.39 19.32 9.58
N GLU A 385 -7.41 19.72 10.41
CA GLU A 385 -7.16 19.12 11.72
C GLU A 385 -6.41 20.11 12.62
N GLU A 386 -6.88 20.27 13.89
CA GLU A 386 -6.18 20.96 14.98
C GLU A 386 -5.54 22.34 14.64
N GLY A 387 -6.22 23.16 13.86
CA GLY A 387 -5.70 24.51 13.51
C GLY A 387 -4.93 24.56 12.21
N TYR A 388 -4.84 23.45 11.47
CA TYR A 388 -4.14 23.38 10.19
C TYR A 388 -5.00 22.73 9.11
N TYR A 389 -4.76 23.15 7.88
CA TYR A 389 -5.00 22.33 6.70
C TYR A 389 -3.79 21.44 6.48
N ILE A 390 -4.03 20.15 6.36
CA ILE A 390 -3.00 19.15 6.12
C ILE A 390 -3.02 18.78 4.64
N GLY A 391 -1.88 18.94 3.98
CA GLY A 391 -1.74 18.63 2.57
C GLY A 391 -0.45 17.85 2.28
N ARG A 392 -0.21 17.59 1.00
CA ARG A 392 0.97 16.87 0.52
C ARG A 392 1.50 17.49 -0.77
N THR A 393 2.79 17.29 -1.00
CA THR A 393 3.41 17.58 -2.28
C THR A 393 3.32 16.39 -3.25
N GLU A 394 3.75 16.58 -4.51
CA GLU A 394 3.92 15.45 -5.44
C GLU A 394 4.94 14.40 -4.96
N PHE A 395 5.77 14.73 -3.99
CA PHE A 395 6.83 13.89 -3.42
C PHE A 395 6.39 13.06 -2.24
N ASP A 396 5.11 13.12 -1.85
CA ASP A 396 4.61 12.51 -0.63
C ASP A 396 3.34 11.69 -0.90
N SER A 397 3.38 10.42 -0.49
CA SER A 397 2.24 9.51 -0.57
C SER A 397 1.28 9.74 0.60
N PRO A 398 -0.04 9.65 0.39
CA PRO A 398 -0.99 9.75 1.49
C PRO A 398 -0.73 8.71 2.57
N GLU A 399 -0.96 9.08 3.83
CA GLU A 399 -0.94 8.23 5.03
C GLU A 399 0.44 7.72 5.48
N VAL A 400 1.49 7.81 4.65
CA VAL A 400 2.79 7.16 4.94
C VAL A 400 4.02 8.04 4.77
N ASP A 401 3.89 9.22 4.15
CA ASP A 401 5.00 10.16 3.93
C ASP A 401 4.75 11.48 4.66
N CYS A 402 5.60 12.49 4.44
CA CYS A 402 5.53 13.78 5.10
C CYS A 402 4.27 14.56 4.74
N GLU A 403 3.83 15.40 5.66
CA GLU A 403 2.70 16.29 5.50
C GLU A 403 3.15 17.75 5.37
N VAL A 404 2.29 18.56 4.76
CA VAL A 404 2.46 20.00 4.67
C VAL A 404 1.34 20.67 5.47
N LEU A 405 1.71 21.39 6.52
CA LEU A 405 0.80 22.07 7.43
C LEU A 405 0.66 23.55 7.02
N VAL A 406 -0.56 23.96 6.73
CA VAL A 406 -0.93 25.36 6.41
C VAL A 406 -1.91 25.86 7.47
N SER A 407 -1.62 26.98 8.14
CA SER A 407 -2.49 27.51 9.19
C SER A 407 -3.90 27.78 8.67
N ASN A 408 -4.93 27.25 9.34
CA ASN A 408 -6.33 27.51 8.98
C ASN A 408 -6.87 28.83 9.54
N SER A 409 -6.10 29.51 10.40
CA SER A 409 -6.45 30.87 10.85
C SER A 409 -6.21 31.94 9.78
N ASP A 410 -5.29 31.68 8.86
CA ASP A 410 -4.81 32.65 7.87
C ASP A 410 -5.41 32.45 6.49
N TYR A 411 -5.91 31.23 6.20
CA TYR A 411 -6.42 30.84 4.87
C TYR A 411 -7.76 30.12 4.97
N GLN A 412 -8.52 30.18 3.87
CA GLN A 412 -9.73 29.37 3.65
C GLN A 412 -9.47 28.45 2.43
N LEU A 413 -9.13 27.19 2.68
CA LEU A 413 -8.78 26.22 1.65
C LEU A 413 -9.84 25.15 1.52
N GLU A 414 -9.98 24.58 0.33
CA GLU A 414 -10.91 23.48 0.06
C GLU A 414 -10.16 22.14 0.03
N ILE A 415 -10.69 21.16 0.75
CA ILE A 415 -10.15 19.79 0.74
C ILE A 415 -10.24 19.22 -0.68
N GLY A 416 -9.15 18.58 -1.13
CA GLY A 416 -9.02 18.02 -2.45
C GLY A 416 -8.59 19.03 -3.52
N GLN A 417 -8.37 20.30 -3.19
CA GLN A 417 -7.90 21.31 -4.15
C GLN A 417 -6.40 21.51 -4.06
N PHE A 418 -5.83 21.92 -5.19
CA PHE A 418 -4.40 22.21 -5.33
C PHE A 418 -4.10 23.67 -5.09
N TYR A 419 -3.00 23.93 -4.39
CA TYR A 419 -2.51 25.28 -4.10
C TYR A 419 -0.99 25.34 -4.29
N GLU A 420 -0.47 26.51 -4.64
CA GLU A 420 0.95 26.79 -4.56
C GLU A 420 1.29 27.21 -3.12
N ALA A 421 2.22 26.51 -2.49
CA ALA A 421 2.60 26.73 -1.11
C ALA A 421 4.13 26.90 -0.98
N ARG A 422 4.54 27.94 -0.26
CA ARG A 422 5.94 28.22 0.04
C ARG A 422 6.28 27.65 1.40
N ILE A 423 7.26 26.78 1.46
CA ILE A 423 7.72 26.17 2.72
C ILE A 423 8.40 27.25 3.58
N THR A 424 7.94 27.42 4.81
CA THR A 424 8.43 28.41 5.77
C THR A 424 9.29 27.80 6.87
N ALA A 425 8.99 26.56 7.28
CA ALA A 425 9.75 25.77 8.25
C ALA A 425 9.65 24.28 7.93
N ALA A 426 10.53 23.48 8.53
CA ALA A 426 10.54 22.04 8.38
C ALA A 426 10.94 21.39 9.70
N GLU A 427 10.33 20.25 10.00
CA GLU A 427 10.72 19.26 11.00
C GLU A 427 11.21 17.99 10.30
N GLU A 428 11.47 16.92 11.04
CA GLU A 428 11.99 15.65 10.48
C GLU A 428 11.04 15.06 9.45
N PHE A 429 9.72 15.17 9.70
CA PHE A 429 8.68 14.53 8.89
C PHE A 429 7.60 15.50 8.41
N ASP A 430 7.57 16.76 8.89
CA ASP A 430 6.54 17.73 8.55
C ASP A 430 7.13 19.01 7.98
N LEU A 431 6.35 19.64 7.10
CA LEU A 431 6.67 20.92 6.49
C LEU A 431 5.58 21.94 6.87
N TYR A 432 5.98 23.16 7.20
CA TYR A 432 5.06 24.27 7.40
C TYR A 432 5.10 25.18 6.18
N ALA A 433 3.96 25.69 5.75
CA ALA A 433 3.89 26.47 4.52
C ALA A 433 2.85 27.59 4.58
N ASP A 434 3.12 28.64 3.79
CA ASP A 434 2.17 29.71 3.45
C ASP A 434 1.70 29.54 1.99
N ILE A 435 0.43 29.85 1.74
CA ILE A 435 -0.12 29.88 0.38
C ILE A 435 0.40 31.13 -0.34
N VAL A 436 0.76 30.97 -1.62
CA VAL A 436 1.38 32.02 -2.44
C VAL A 436 0.39 32.60 -3.46
#